data_055d940a7982f8bb0eef1d2980591f7a
#
_entry.id   055d940a7982f8bb0eef1d2980591f7a
#
_cell.length_a   1.000
_cell.length_b   1.000
_cell.length_c   1.000
_cell.angle_alpha   90.00
_cell.angle_beta   90.00
_cell.angle_gamma   90.00
#
_symmetry.space_group_name_H-M   'P 1'
#
loop_
_entity.id
_entity.type
_entity.pdbx_description
1 polymer ?
#
loop_
_entity_poly.entity_id
_entity_poly.type
_entity_poly.pdbx_seq_one_letter_code
_entity_poly.pdbx_strand_id
1 'polypeptide(L)'
;MLAGIREILIIAAIDETPKCERLLGDGSQFGLKLSYAVQPKPEGLAQAFIIGEDFIGDDSVAMVLGDNLFYGNGLGHLLREAAKQQNRATIFGYYVENPQSFGVVEFDDDGVPVSIVEKPKHPKSNYAVTGLYFYDNRVVEYAKSLKPSKRGELEITDINKIYLENGDLDIRLMGRGFAWLDTGTVDALLDAANFIKTVERLQGIKISAPEEIAYNMRWISKRALLESAEKYGKSSYGQHLLSVAEGRILYTSNDISGIGERPRWGIESEQEKH
;
A
#
# COMPACT_ATOMS: atom_id res chain seq x y z
N MET A 1 -1.24 -6.48 0.73
CA MET A 1 -2.01 -7.43 1.58
C MET A 1 -3.43 -6.94 1.84
N LEU A 2 -3.68 -5.76 2.42
CA LEU A 2 -5.04 -5.24 2.72
C LEU A 2 -5.98 -5.15 1.49
N ALA A 3 -5.42 -4.97 0.30
CA ALA A 3 -6.15 -5.02 -0.97
C ALA A 3 -6.52 -6.44 -1.44
N GLY A 4 -6.04 -7.49 -0.76
CA GLY A 4 -6.21 -8.87 -1.20
C GLY A 4 -5.12 -9.39 -2.13
N ILE A 5 -4.12 -8.59 -2.45
CA ILE A 5 -3.02 -8.95 -3.37
C ILE A 5 -2.04 -9.87 -2.66
N ARG A 6 -1.68 -10.99 -3.31
CA ARG A 6 -0.79 -12.02 -2.77
C ARG A 6 0.50 -12.21 -3.57
N GLU A 7 0.51 -11.87 -4.84
CA GLU A 7 1.72 -11.88 -5.66
C GLU A 7 2.31 -10.48 -5.66
N ILE A 8 3.56 -10.33 -5.23
CA ILE A 8 4.20 -9.04 -5.05
C ILE A 8 5.60 -9.09 -5.64
N LEU A 9 5.91 -8.15 -6.54
CA LEU A 9 7.24 -7.92 -7.05
C LEU A 9 7.89 -6.76 -6.27
N ILE A 10 9.02 -7.01 -5.66
CA ILE A 10 9.84 -6.00 -4.98
C ILE A 10 10.93 -5.56 -5.94
N ILE A 11 10.86 -4.29 -6.36
CA ILE A 11 11.86 -3.67 -7.23
C ILE A 11 12.72 -2.75 -6.37
N ALA A 12 14.02 -2.99 -6.34
CA ALA A 12 14.97 -2.22 -5.55
C ALA A 12 16.28 -2.01 -6.31
N ALA A 13 17.14 -1.12 -5.80
CA ALA A 13 18.48 -0.94 -6.33
C ALA A 13 19.31 -2.23 -6.21
N ILE A 14 20.36 -2.35 -7.04
CA ILE A 14 21.20 -3.57 -7.13
C ILE A 14 21.76 -4.01 -5.78
N ASP A 15 22.17 -3.08 -4.92
CA ASP A 15 22.74 -3.37 -3.60
C ASP A 15 21.67 -3.61 -2.52
N GLU A 16 20.42 -3.21 -2.77
CA GLU A 16 19.31 -3.34 -1.82
C GLU A 16 18.48 -4.61 -2.06
N THR A 17 18.36 -5.06 -3.31
CA THR A 17 17.57 -6.26 -3.65
C THR A 17 17.95 -7.48 -2.83
N PRO A 18 19.26 -7.85 -2.65
CA PRO A 18 19.64 -9.00 -1.82
C PRO A 18 19.30 -8.82 -0.33
N LYS A 19 19.24 -7.58 0.16
CA LYS A 19 18.86 -7.30 1.55
C LYS A 19 17.37 -7.52 1.74
N CYS A 20 16.54 -7.04 0.80
CA CYS A 20 15.11 -7.27 0.80
C CYS A 20 14.79 -8.77 0.74
N GLU A 21 15.43 -9.50 -0.17
CA GLU A 21 15.25 -10.94 -0.32
C GLU A 21 15.63 -11.71 0.96
N ARG A 22 16.74 -11.36 1.59
CA ARG A 22 17.16 -11.97 2.86
C ARG A 22 16.21 -11.65 4.00
N LEU A 23 15.60 -10.46 4.02
CA LEU A 23 14.68 -10.01 5.07
C LEU A 23 13.31 -10.67 4.94
N LEU A 24 12.77 -10.72 3.73
CA LEU A 24 11.38 -11.05 3.46
C LEU A 24 11.19 -12.47 2.91
N GLY A 25 12.26 -13.11 2.41
CA GLY A 25 12.21 -14.45 1.83
C GLY A 25 11.30 -14.52 0.61
N ASP A 26 10.66 -15.66 0.42
CA ASP A 26 9.71 -15.91 -0.67
C ASP A 26 8.26 -15.47 -0.33
N GLY A 27 8.02 -14.99 0.88
CA GLY A 27 6.71 -14.55 1.36
C GLY A 27 5.80 -15.67 1.86
N SER A 28 6.21 -16.93 1.79
CA SER A 28 5.39 -18.09 2.18
C SER A 28 4.93 -18.01 3.64
N GLN A 29 5.75 -17.46 4.54
CA GLN A 29 5.42 -17.22 5.95
C GLN A 29 4.20 -16.30 6.14
N PHE A 30 3.85 -15.49 5.16
CA PHE A 30 2.67 -14.62 5.14
C PHE A 30 1.57 -15.13 4.20
N GLY A 31 1.76 -16.30 3.59
CA GLY A 31 0.88 -16.81 2.54
C GLY A 31 0.92 -15.96 1.27
N LEU A 32 2.04 -15.27 1.02
CA LEU A 32 2.33 -14.48 -0.15
C LEU A 32 3.30 -15.23 -1.07
N LYS A 33 3.43 -14.73 -2.31
CA LYS A 33 4.49 -15.06 -3.25
C LYS A 33 5.26 -13.78 -3.56
N LEU A 34 6.46 -13.67 -3.04
CA LEU A 34 7.35 -12.55 -3.28
C LEU A 34 8.33 -12.89 -4.41
N SER A 35 8.50 -11.94 -5.31
CA SER A 35 9.51 -11.96 -6.37
C SER A 35 10.35 -10.69 -6.27
N TYR A 36 11.54 -10.71 -6.84
CA TYR A 36 12.49 -9.61 -6.72
C TYR A 36 13.04 -9.24 -8.09
N ALA A 37 13.16 -7.94 -8.35
CA ALA A 37 13.80 -7.40 -9.55
C ALA A 37 14.70 -6.23 -9.20
N VAL A 38 15.71 -6.03 -10.02
CA VAL A 38 16.68 -4.94 -9.85
C VAL A 38 16.30 -3.79 -10.75
N GLN A 39 16.24 -2.58 -10.17
CA GLN A 39 16.27 -1.32 -10.92
C GLN A 39 17.74 -0.90 -11.08
N PRO A 40 18.34 -1.00 -12.27
CA PRO A 40 19.77 -0.74 -12.43
C PRO A 40 20.17 0.72 -12.22
N LYS A 41 19.23 1.63 -12.55
CA LYS A 41 19.38 3.09 -12.39
C LYS A 41 18.02 3.70 -12.02
N PRO A 42 17.98 4.72 -11.19
CA PRO A 42 16.75 5.40 -10.78
C PRO A 42 16.23 6.33 -11.90
N GLU A 43 15.69 5.75 -12.97
CA GLU A 43 15.18 6.46 -14.15
C GLU A 43 13.69 6.84 -14.02
N GLY A 44 13.17 6.90 -12.83
CA GLY A 44 11.80 7.30 -12.52
C GLY A 44 10.87 6.14 -12.12
N LEU A 45 9.73 6.48 -11.52
CA LEU A 45 8.79 5.48 -10.97
C LEU A 45 8.11 4.65 -12.07
N ALA A 46 7.83 5.25 -13.23
CA ALA A 46 7.19 4.56 -14.33
C ALA A 46 8.06 3.41 -14.90
N GLN A 47 9.39 3.45 -14.69
CA GLN A 47 10.28 2.37 -15.09
C GLN A 47 9.92 1.03 -14.41
N ALA A 48 9.30 1.07 -13.22
CA ALA A 48 8.87 -0.13 -12.50
C ALA A 48 7.93 -1.02 -13.31
N PHE A 49 7.05 -0.43 -14.14
CA PHE A 49 6.14 -1.18 -15.00
C PHE A 49 6.85 -1.84 -16.18
N ILE A 50 7.93 -1.25 -16.67
CA ILE A 50 8.78 -1.83 -17.72
C ILE A 50 9.59 -3.00 -17.16
N ILE A 51 10.19 -2.83 -15.96
CA ILE A 51 10.93 -3.89 -15.27
C ILE A 51 10.01 -5.04 -14.88
N GLY A 52 8.79 -4.71 -14.45
CA GLY A 52 7.80 -5.68 -13.98
C GLY A 52 6.89 -6.26 -15.07
N GLU A 53 7.14 -6.00 -16.36
CA GLU A 53 6.25 -6.41 -17.47
C GLU A 53 5.91 -7.90 -17.43
N ASP A 54 6.91 -8.77 -17.36
CA ASP A 54 6.72 -10.23 -17.32
C ASP A 54 5.96 -10.69 -16.05
N PHE A 55 6.13 -9.97 -14.94
CA PHE A 55 5.41 -10.23 -13.70
C PHE A 55 3.95 -9.78 -13.78
N ILE A 56 3.69 -8.63 -14.40
CA ILE A 56 2.34 -8.08 -14.57
C ILE A 56 1.54 -8.94 -15.56
N GLY A 57 2.16 -9.36 -16.66
CA GLY A 57 1.49 -10.13 -17.71
C GLY A 57 0.25 -9.40 -18.21
N ASP A 58 -0.89 -10.07 -18.22
CA ASP A 58 -2.18 -9.52 -18.67
C ASP A 58 -3.04 -8.97 -17.51
N ASP A 59 -2.53 -8.95 -16.28
CA ASP A 59 -3.28 -8.54 -15.10
C ASP A 59 -3.25 -7.03 -14.82
N SER A 60 -4.19 -6.56 -14.01
CA SER A 60 -4.11 -5.25 -13.37
C SER A 60 -3.05 -5.26 -12.27
N VAL A 61 -2.46 -4.10 -11.98
CA VAL A 61 -1.35 -3.97 -11.04
C VAL A 61 -1.60 -2.86 -10.04
N ALA A 62 -1.19 -3.08 -8.77
CA ALA A 62 -1.05 -2.01 -7.79
C ALA A 62 0.43 -1.72 -7.55
N MET A 63 0.78 -0.45 -7.42
CA MET A 63 2.11 -0.02 -7.02
C MET A 63 2.03 0.80 -5.74
N VAL A 64 2.94 0.52 -4.81
CA VAL A 64 3.14 1.30 -3.59
C VAL A 64 4.62 1.61 -3.43
N LEU A 65 4.92 2.85 -3.04
CA LEU A 65 6.29 3.27 -2.77
C LEU A 65 6.72 2.79 -1.38
N GLY A 66 7.94 2.25 -1.28
CA GLY A 66 8.45 1.60 -0.08
C GLY A 66 8.70 2.52 1.12
N ASP A 67 8.77 3.82 0.87
CA ASP A 67 8.93 4.88 1.87
C ASP A 67 7.60 5.56 2.26
N ASN A 68 6.47 5.08 1.75
CA ASN A 68 5.16 5.64 2.04
C ASN A 68 4.43 4.83 3.12
N LEU A 69 3.97 5.49 4.17
CA LEU A 69 3.16 4.93 5.23
C LEU A 69 1.74 5.49 5.15
N PHE A 70 0.76 4.59 5.18
CA PHE A 70 -0.66 4.92 5.18
C PHE A 70 -1.33 4.40 6.45
N TYR A 71 -2.12 5.25 7.08
CA TYR A 71 -2.93 4.88 8.23
C TYR A 71 -4.31 5.55 8.13
N GLY A 72 -5.36 4.82 8.47
CA GLY A 72 -6.70 5.38 8.52
C GLY A 72 -7.78 4.31 8.64
N ASN A 73 -8.88 4.67 9.29
CA ASN A 73 -10.03 3.79 9.39
C ASN A 73 -10.64 3.55 8.00
N GLY A 74 -10.90 2.29 7.67
CA GLY A 74 -11.46 1.91 6.37
C GLY A 74 -10.43 1.84 5.23
N LEU A 75 -9.12 1.99 5.50
CA LEU A 75 -8.07 1.88 4.47
C LEU A 75 -8.19 0.57 3.69
N GLY A 76 -8.36 -0.57 4.36
CA GLY A 76 -8.51 -1.87 3.70
C GLY A 76 -9.72 -1.94 2.76
N HIS A 77 -10.84 -1.31 3.11
CA HIS A 77 -12.01 -1.20 2.23
C HIS A 77 -11.68 -0.36 0.99
N LEU A 78 -11.10 0.82 1.20
CA LEU A 78 -10.70 1.73 0.12
C LEU A 78 -9.78 1.04 -0.91
N LEU A 79 -8.79 0.28 -0.42
CA LEU A 79 -7.85 -0.46 -1.28
C LEU A 79 -8.52 -1.60 -2.05
N ARG A 80 -9.43 -2.35 -1.41
CA ARG A 80 -10.17 -3.42 -2.10
C ARG A 80 -11.11 -2.88 -3.18
N GLU A 81 -11.75 -1.75 -2.95
CA GLU A 81 -12.57 -1.09 -3.96
C GLU A 81 -11.73 -0.57 -5.13
N ALA A 82 -10.52 -0.07 -4.87
CA ALA A 82 -9.59 0.30 -5.94
C ALA A 82 -9.13 -0.92 -6.74
N ALA A 83 -8.82 -2.03 -6.06
CA ALA A 83 -8.37 -3.27 -6.70
C ALA A 83 -9.44 -3.96 -7.57
N LYS A 84 -10.73 -3.65 -7.38
CA LYS A 84 -11.82 -4.18 -8.21
C LYS A 84 -12.03 -3.42 -9.53
N GLN A 85 -11.43 -2.24 -9.66
CA GLN A 85 -11.59 -1.43 -10.87
C GLN A 85 -10.93 -2.12 -12.06
N GLN A 86 -11.66 -2.12 -13.18
CA GLN A 86 -11.17 -2.68 -14.45
C GLN A 86 -11.17 -1.57 -15.50
N ASN A 87 -10.23 -1.64 -16.44
CA ASN A 87 -10.10 -0.72 -17.57
C ASN A 87 -9.95 0.75 -17.16
N ARG A 88 -9.33 1.02 -16.00
CA ARG A 88 -9.05 2.37 -15.53
C ARG A 88 -7.94 2.37 -14.46
N ALA A 89 -7.43 3.57 -14.17
CA ALA A 89 -6.52 3.79 -13.05
C ALA A 89 -7.26 4.38 -11.85
N THR A 90 -6.78 4.06 -10.65
CA THR A 90 -7.16 4.75 -9.41
C THR A 90 -5.92 5.25 -8.70
N ILE A 91 -5.90 6.54 -8.39
CA ILE A 91 -4.86 7.19 -7.58
C ILE A 91 -5.49 7.87 -6.38
N PHE A 92 -4.66 8.22 -5.38
CA PHE A 92 -5.13 8.81 -4.15
C PHE A 92 -4.55 10.20 -3.96
N GLY A 93 -5.43 11.18 -3.72
CA GLY A 93 -5.07 12.55 -3.40
C GLY A 93 -5.13 12.80 -1.89
N TYR A 94 -4.13 13.47 -1.35
CA TYR A 94 -4.05 13.82 0.06
C TYR A 94 -3.72 15.31 0.22
N TYR A 95 -4.44 16.00 1.11
CA TYR A 95 -4.18 17.41 1.37
C TYR A 95 -2.87 17.59 2.14
N VAL A 96 -1.95 18.39 1.60
CA VAL A 96 -0.68 18.74 2.23
C VAL A 96 -0.49 20.26 2.23
N GLU A 97 0.24 20.77 3.21
CA GLU A 97 0.53 22.21 3.31
C GLU A 97 1.50 22.67 2.21
N ASN A 98 2.48 21.82 1.88
CA ASN A 98 3.57 22.13 0.94
C ASN A 98 3.59 21.12 -0.23
N PRO A 99 2.73 21.27 -1.25
CA PRO A 99 2.56 20.28 -2.31
C PRO A 99 3.68 20.29 -3.38
N GLN A 100 4.61 21.24 -3.36
CA GLN A 100 5.61 21.45 -4.41
C GLN A 100 6.57 20.27 -4.63
N SER A 101 6.64 19.34 -3.68
CA SER A 101 7.51 18.14 -3.77
C SER A 101 6.84 16.96 -4.43
N PHE A 102 5.56 17.05 -4.79
CA PHE A 102 4.71 15.94 -5.23
C PHE A 102 4.08 16.23 -6.59
N GLY A 103 3.50 15.21 -7.21
CA GLY A 103 2.48 15.40 -8.23
C GLY A 103 1.24 16.04 -7.62
N VAL A 104 0.72 17.10 -8.20
CA VAL A 104 -0.42 17.87 -7.65
C VAL A 104 -1.61 17.76 -8.59
N VAL A 105 -2.77 17.37 -8.04
CA VAL A 105 -4.04 17.37 -8.77
C VAL A 105 -4.61 18.78 -8.78
N GLU A 106 -4.96 19.28 -9.95
CA GLU A 106 -5.70 20.54 -10.13
C GLU A 106 -7.18 20.24 -10.41
N PHE A 107 -8.05 21.02 -9.81
CA PHE A 107 -9.50 20.89 -9.93
C PHE A 107 -10.09 22.13 -10.57
N ASP A 108 -11.23 21.97 -11.25
CA ASP A 108 -12.07 23.10 -11.66
C ASP A 108 -12.94 23.61 -10.49
N ASP A 109 -13.80 24.59 -10.81
CA ASP A 109 -14.69 25.22 -9.81
C ASP A 109 -15.76 24.26 -9.27
N ASP A 110 -16.06 23.19 -10.00
CA ASP A 110 -16.99 22.11 -9.61
C ASP A 110 -16.31 20.98 -8.83
N GLY A 111 -14.99 21.07 -8.63
CA GLY A 111 -14.18 20.06 -7.94
C GLY A 111 -13.84 18.83 -8.80
N VAL A 112 -13.96 18.95 -10.11
CA VAL A 112 -13.58 17.88 -11.05
C VAL A 112 -12.09 17.98 -11.35
N PRO A 113 -11.33 16.87 -11.29
CA PRO A 113 -9.91 16.87 -11.66
C PRO A 113 -9.72 17.24 -13.13
N VAL A 114 -8.92 18.26 -13.41
CA VAL A 114 -8.64 18.76 -14.76
C VAL A 114 -7.19 18.57 -15.21
N SER A 115 -6.27 18.51 -14.28
CA SER A 115 -4.87 18.27 -14.59
C SER A 115 -4.10 17.67 -13.42
N ILE A 116 -2.94 17.09 -13.71
CA ILE A 116 -1.96 16.65 -12.70
C ILE A 116 -0.61 17.21 -13.11
N VAL A 117 0.05 17.93 -12.22
CA VAL A 117 1.33 18.59 -12.52
C VAL A 117 2.42 18.05 -11.58
N GLU A 118 3.51 17.54 -12.16
CA GLU A 118 4.66 17.06 -11.39
C GLU A 118 5.43 18.22 -10.80
N LYS A 119 5.58 18.23 -9.49
CA LYS A 119 6.39 19.18 -8.69
C LYS A 119 6.25 20.64 -9.15
N PRO A 120 5.04 21.20 -9.17
CA PRO A 120 4.80 22.55 -9.68
C PRO A 120 5.46 23.59 -8.78
N LYS A 121 6.12 24.60 -9.39
CA LYS A 121 6.65 25.76 -8.65
C LYS A 121 5.54 26.60 -8.01
N HIS A 122 4.39 26.65 -8.65
CA HIS A 122 3.20 27.41 -8.22
C HIS A 122 1.99 26.47 -8.30
N PRO A 123 1.78 25.63 -7.28
CA PRO A 123 0.66 24.69 -7.27
C PRO A 123 -0.67 25.44 -7.20
N LYS A 124 -1.68 24.99 -7.96
CA LYS A 124 -3.04 25.54 -7.92
C LYS A 124 -3.95 24.84 -6.91
N SER A 125 -3.47 23.75 -6.34
CA SER A 125 -4.17 23.04 -5.25
C SER A 125 -3.17 22.51 -4.23
N ASN A 126 -3.68 22.06 -3.09
CA ASN A 126 -2.90 21.42 -2.02
C ASN A 126 -3.06 19.89 -2.02
N TYR A 127 -3.68 19.30 -3.04
CA TYR A 127 -3.87 17.86 -3.10
C TYR A 127 -2.73 17.18 -3.84
N ALA A 128 -1.83 16.58 -3.06
CA ALA A 128 -0.71 15.78 -3.56
C ALA A 128 -1.20 14.37 -3.93
N VAL A 129 -0.68 13.83 -5.03
CA VAL A 129 -0.82 12.40 -5.38
C VAL A 129 0.08 11.60 -4.46
N THR A 130 -0.49 10.65 -3.73
CA THR A 130 0.27 9.78 -2.82
C THR A 130 1.03 8.69 -3.58
N GLY A 131 1.98 8.02 -2.92
CA GLY A 131 2.72 6.90 -3.50
C GLY A 131 1.96 5.57 -3.52
N LEU A 132 0.69 5.59 -3.92
CA LEU A 132 -0.18 4.41 -4.01
C LEU A 132 -1.06 4.49 -5.24
N TYR A 133 -0.97 3.48 -6.10
CA TYR A 133 -1.55 3.51 -7.43
C TYR A 133 -2.15 2.15 -7.77
N PHE A 134 -3.27 2.16 -8.51
CA PHE A 134 -3.87 0.98 -9.11
C PHE A 134 -4.09 1.25 -10.59
N TYR A 135 -3.62 0.35 -11.44
CA TYR A 135 -3.71 0.49 -12.88
C TYR A 135 -4.21 -0.80 -13.52
N ASP A 136 -4.89 -0.67 -14.64
CA ASP A 136 -5.08 -1.79 -15.54
C ASP A 136 -3.79 -2.10 -16.33
N ASN A 137 -3.81 -3.15 -17.11
CA ASN A 137 -2.65 -3.66 -17.85
C ASN A 137 -2.06 -2.65 -18.86
N ARG A 138 -2.83 -1.69 -19.37
CA ARG A 138 -2.36 -0.65 -20.30
C ARG A 138 -1.21 0.19 -19.75
N VAL A 139 -1.02 0.18 -18.44
CA VAL A 139 0.06 0.93 -17.78
C VAL A 139 1.45 0.55 -18.32
N VAL A 140 1.66 -0.71 -18.70
CA VAL A 140 2.94 -1.19 -19.25
C VAL A 140 3.24 -0.50 -20.57
N GLU A 141 2.28 -0.46 -21.49
CA GLU A 141 2.42 0.21 -22.79
C GLU A 141 2.55 1.73 -22.64
N TYR A 142 1.81 2.33 -21.71
CA TYR A 142 1.96 3.75 -21.41
C TYR A 142 3.35 4.05 -20.86
N ALA A 143 3.88 3.24 -19.94
CA ALA A 143 5.23 3.41 -19.40
C ALA A 143 6.31 3.32 -20.50
N LYS A 144 6.18 2.37 -21.43
CA LYS A 144 7.08 2.23 -22.59
C LYS A 144 7.02 3.42 -23.55
N SER A 145 5.87 4.08 -23.66
CA SER A 145 5.68 5.22 -24.55
C SER A 145 6.24 6.53 -24.01
N LEU A 146 6.54 6.60 -22.72
CA LEU A 146 7.02 7.81 -22.07
C LEU A 146 8.41 8.22 -22.58
N LYS A 147 8.65 9.53 -22.53
CA LYS A 147 9.99 10.10 -22.72
C LYS A 147 10.47 10.67 -21.40
N PRO A 148 11.77 10.56 -21.11
CA PRO A 148 12.33 11.16 -19.89
C PRO A 148 11.98 12.65 -19.80
N SER A 149 11.59 13.08 -18.62
CA SER A 149 11.31 14.49 -18.29
C SER A 149 12.59 15.32 -18.33
N LYS A 150 12.49 16.62 -18.06
CA LYS A 150 13.66 17.50 -17.89
C LYS A 150 14.58 17.07 -16.76
N ARG A 151 14.10 16.22 -15.85
CA ARG A 151 14.88 15.63 -14.76
C ARG A 151 15.57 14.33 -15.17
N GLY A 152 15.32 13.83 -16.38
CA GLY A 152 15.83 12.54 -16.86
C GLY A 152 15.03 11.34 -16.36
N GLU A 153 13.83 11.53 -15.81
CA GLU A 153 13.00 10.50 -15.22
C GLU A 153 11.75 10.19 -16.07
N LEU A 154 11.35 8.92 -16.09
CA LEU A 154 10.03 8.48 -16.58
C LEU A 154 9.02 8.75 -15.45
N GLU A 155 8.27 9.83 -15.59
CA GLU A 155 7.40 10.32 -14.53
C GLU A 155 6.10 9.52 -14.46
N ILE A 156 5.75 9.04 -13.27
CA ILE A 156 4.45 8.40 -13.06
C ILE A 156 3.29 9.37 -13.28
N THR A 157 3.52 10.64 -13.03
CA THR A 157 2.57 11.72 -13.30
C THR A 157 2.17 11.77 -14.77
N ASP A 158 3.08 11.44 -15.71
CA ASP A 158 2.73 11.43 -17.12
C ASP A 158 1.86 10.23 -17.50
N ILE A 159 2.04 9.08 -16.85
CA ILE A 159 1.08 7.96 -16.94
C ILE A 159 -0.31 8.41 -16.45
N ASN A 160 -0.39 9.04 -15.29
CA ASN A 160 -1.66 9.52 -14.73
C ASN A 160 -2.36 10.52 -15.64
N LYS A 161 -1.60 11.38 -16.34
CA LYS A 161 -2.15 12.31 -17.36
C LYS A 161 -2.78 11.56 -18.53
N ILE A 162 -2.12 10.50 -19.04
CA ILE A 162 -2.67 9.69 -20.13
C ILE A 162 -4.03 9.10 -19.72
N TYR A 163 -4.13 8.54 -18.51
CA TYR A 163 -5.41 8.04 -18.01
C TYR A 163 -6.45 9.15 -17.82
N LEU A 164 -6.04 10.33 -17.33
CA LEU A 164 -6.93 11.48 -17.14
C LEU A 164 -7.48 11.98 -18.48
N GLU A 165 -6.62 12.14 -19.50
CA GLU A 165 -6.98 12.58 -20.85
C GLU A 165 -7.93 11.60 -21.53
N ASN A 166 -7.79 10.30 -21.27
CA ASN A 166 -8.68 9.26 -21.77
C ASN A 166 -10.01 9.15 -20.99
N GLY A 167 -10.20 9.88 -19.89
CA GLY A 167 -11.36 9.76 -19.01
C GLY A 167 -11.38 8.50 -18.15
N ASP A 168 -10.25 7.82 -18.03
CA ASP A 168 -10.09 6.53 -17.34
C ASP A 168 -9.37 6.66 -16.00
N LEU A 169 -9.25 7.84 -15.42
CA LEU A 169 -8.64 8.07 -14.11
C LEU A 169 -9.69 8.32 -13.04
N ASP A 170 -9.67 7.51 -11.98
CA ASP A 170 -10.40 7.72 -10.74
C ASP A 170 -9.45 8.34 -9.70
N ILE A 171 -9.80 9.51 -9.15
CA ILE A 171 -9.00 10.16 -8.11
C ILE A 171 -9.79 10.15 -6.80
N ARG A 172 -9.30 9.39 -5.83
CA ARG A 172 -9.94 9.25 -4.51
C ARG A 172 -9.22 10.11 -3.49
N LEU A 173 -9.95 11.06 -2.91
CA LEU A 173 -9.37 11.91 -1.88
C LEU A 173 -9.40 11.20 -0.52
N MET A 174 -8.23 11.09 0.10
CA MET A 174 -8.08 10.65 1.48
C MET A 174 -8.38 11.83 2.39
N GLY A 175 -9.55 11.79 3.01
CA GLY A 175 -10.05 12.87 3.86
C GLY A 175 -9.52 12.81 5.30
N ARG A 176 -10.21 13.54 6.21
CA ARG A 176 -9.89 13.52 7.65
C ARG A 176 -9.99 12.10 8.20
N GLY A 177 -9.05 11.73 9.07
CA GLY A 177 -8.95 10.40 9.65
C GLY A 177 -7.96 9.49 8.92
N PHE A 178 -7.43 9.92 7.76
CA PHE A 178 -6.27 9.29 7.14
C PHE A 178 -5.00 10.06 7.51
N ALA A 179 -3.89 9.34 7.62
CA ALA A 179 -2.54 9.87 7.65
C ALA A 179 -1.75 9.22 6.51
N TRP A 180 -1.11 10.07 5.72
CA TRP A 180 -0.11 9.67 4.74
C TRP A 180 1.21 10.34 5.10
N LEU A 181 2.25 9.54 5.22
CA LEU A 181 3.60 9.99 5.58
C LEU A 181 4.56 9.46 4.52
N ASP A 182 5.23 10.40 3.85
CA ASP A 182 6.34 10.12 2.95
C ASP A 182 7.62 10.23 3.76
N THR A 183 8.36 9.12 3.92
CA THR A 183 9.54 9.05 4.79
C THR A 183 10.85 9.32 4.03
N GLY A 184 10.81 10.03 2.90
CA GLY A 184 11.94 10.30 2.03
C GLY A 184 13.01 11.24 2.62
N THR A 185 12.77 11.85 3.78
CA THR A 185 13.76 12.68 4.51
C THR A 185 13.92 12.19 5.94
N VAL A 186 15.05 12.56 6.58
CA VAL A 186 15.33 12.18 7.98
C VAL A 186 14.26 12.73 8.92
N ASP A 187 13.83 13.98 8.73
CA ASP A 187 12.82 14.62 9.56
C ASP A 187 11.46 13.91 9.38
N ALA A 188 11.05 13.63 8.15
CA ALA A 188 9.80 12.91 7.86
C ALA A 188 9.82 11.47 8.40
N LEU A 189 10.97 10.77 8.36
CA LEU A 189 11.12 9.45 8.97
C LEU A 189 10.95 9.51 10.50
N LEU A 190 11.50 10.56 11.15
CA LEU A 190 11.34 10.78 12.59
C LEU A 190 9.87 11.09 12.95
N ASP A 191 9.21 11.91 12.15
CA ASP A 191 7.79 12.23 12.33
C ASP A 191 6.92 10.98 12.17
N ALA A 192 7.19 10.15 11.18
CA ALA A 192 6.50 8.87 10.99
C ALA A 192 6.72 7.93 12.18
N ALA A 193 7.95 7.83 12.70
CA ALA A 193 8.25 7.01 13.87
C ALA A 193 7.51 7.50 15.13
N ASN A 194 7.43 8.82 15.35
CA ASN A 194 6.69 9.43 16.45
C ASN A 194 5.17 9.21 16.29
N PHE A 195 4.65 9.32 15.09
CA PHE A 195 3.25 9.04 14.78
C PHE A 195 2.91 7.59 15.11
N ILE A 196 3.66 6.60 14.58
CA ILE A 196 3.46 5.17 14.83
C ILE A 196 3.48 4.89 16.34
N LYS A 197 4.53 5.35 17.02
CA LYS A 197 4.68 5.18 18.48
C LYS A 197 3.47 5.70 19.24
N THR A 198 2.96 6.87 18.84
CA THR A 198 1.83 7.51 19.53
C THR A 198 0.54 6.75 19.31
N VAL A 199 0.24 6.38 18.06
CA VAL A 199 -0.98 5.63 17.71
C VAL A 199 -0.97 4.25 18.37
N GLU A 200 0.12 3.49 18.25
CA GLU A 200 0.23 2.15 18.87
C GLU A 200 0.10 2.20 20.39
N ARG A 201 0.68 3.21 21.04
CA ARG A 201 0.57 3.40 22.48
C ARG A 201 -0.87 3.70 22.93
N LEU A 202 -1.60 4.52 22.15
CA LEU A 202 -2.97 4.91 22.50
C LEU A 202 -3.98 3.80 22.20
N GLN A 203 -3.79 3.07 21.11
CA GLN A 203 -4.71 2.01 20.69
C GLN A 203 -4.37 0.64 21.33
N GLY A 204 -3.13 0.44 21.75
CA GLY A 204 -2.67 -0.84 22.30
C GLY A 204 -2.48 -1.94 21.27
N ILE A 205 -2.55 -1.62 19.98
CA ILE A 205 -2.39 -2.53 18.83
C ILE A 205 -1.33 -2.03 17.86
N LYS A 206 -0.82 -2.92 17.01
CA LYS A 206 0.14 -2.54 15.97
C LYS A 206 -0.56 -1.89 14.78
N ILE A 207 0.04 -0.85 14.21
CA ILE A 207 -0.46 -0.21 12.98
C ILE A 207 -0.44 -1.20 11.81
N SER A 208 0.62 -2.01 11.74
CA SER A 208 0.77 -3.03 10.71
C SER A 208 1.51 -4.24 11.27
N ALA A 209 0.92 -5.40 11.10
CA ALA A 209 1.54 -6.69 11.38
C ALA A 209 1.19 -7.65 10.23
N PRO A 210 2.14 -7.95 9.33
CA PRO A 210 1.86 -8.80 8.15
C PRO A 210 1.25 -10.15 8.51
N GLU A 211 1.70 -10.79 9.60
CA GLU A 211 1.17 -12.07 10.07
C GLU A 211 -0.28 -11.96 10.54
N GLU A 212 -0.63 -10.86 11.21
CA GLU A 212 -2.01 -10.56 11.61
C GLU A 212 -2.91 -10.39 10.39
N ILE A 213 -2.47 -9.59 9.41
CA ILE A 213 -3.21 -9.40 8.16
C ILE A 213 -3.40 -10.74 7.44
N ALA A 214 -2.32 -11.52 7.29
CA ALA A 214 -2.35 -12.84 6.68
C ALA A 214 -3.30 -13.81 7.38
N TYR A 215 -3.29 -13.83 8.71
CA TYR A 215 -4.21 -14.65 9.51
C TYR A 215 -5.67 -14.20 9.35
N ASN A 216 -5.92 -12.90 9.39
CA ASN A 216 -7.26 -12.35 9.21
C ASN A 216 -7.80 -12.61 7.79
N MET A 217 -6.94 -12.57 6.78
CA MET A 217 -7.26 -12.93 5.39
C MET A 217 -7.34 -14.45 5.19
N ARG A 218 -7.11 -15.28 6.21
CA ARG A 218 -7.08 -16.75 6.12
C ARG A 218 -6.00 -17.30 5.17
N TRP A 219 -4.93 -16.56 4.98
CA TRP A 219 -3.78 -17.00 4.18
C TRP A 219 -2.82 -17.87 4.96
N ILE A 220 -2.79 -17.69 6.28
CA ILE A 220 -2.05 -18.55 7.21
C ILE A 220 -2.99 -19.09 8.30
N SER A 221 -2.60 -20.22 8.88
CA SER A 221 -3.33 -20.85 9.99
C SER A 221 -3.04 -20.18 11.34
N LYS A 222 -3.92 -20.43 12.33
CA LYS A 222 -3.66 -20.04 13.73
C LYS A 222 -2.33 -20.61 14.25
N ARG A 223 -1.98 -21.84 13.86
CA ARG A 223 -0.71 -22.47 14.20
C ARG A 223 0.48 -21.67 13.68
N ALA A 224 0.47 -21.28 12.41
CA ALA A 224 1.53 -20.47 11.82
C ALA A 224 1.66 -19.09 12.51
N LEU A 225 0.53 -18.48 12.87
CA LEU A 225 0.54 -17.22 13.64
C LEU A 225 1.17 -17.40 15.02
N LEU A 226 0.88 -18.51 15.74
CA LEU A 226 1.49 -18.83 17.03
C LEU A 226 2.99 -19.10 16.90
N GLU A 227 3.42 -19.83 15.87
CA GLU A 227 4.84 -20.07 15.58
C GLU A 227 5.59 -18.73 15.31
N SER A 228 4.95 -17.78 14.62
CA SER A 228 5.49 -16.43 14.45
C SER A 228 5.55 -15.67 15.78
N ALA A 229 4.52 -15.76 16.61
CA ALA A 229 4.52 -15.12 17.93
C ALA A 229 5.67 -15.65 18.81
N GLU A 230 5.92 -16.95 18.80
CA GLU A 230 7.04 -17.59 19.52
C GLU A 230 8.40 -17.09 19.02
N LYS A 231 8.57 -16.97 17.69
CA LYS A 231 9.79 -16.44 17.07
C LYS A 231 10.12 -15.02 17.53
N TYR A 232 9.12 -14.17 17.70
CA TYR A 232 9.30 -12.81 18.21
C TYR A 232 9.33 -12.75 19.75
N GLY A 233 8.96 -13.81 20.45
CA GLY A 233 9.11 -14.02 21.87
C GLY A 233 8.43 -12.94 22.73
N LYS A 234 9.18 -12.41 23.71
CA LYS A 234 8.68 -11.40 24.67
C LYS A 234 8.60 -9.98 24.11
N SER A 235 8.92 -9.76 22.84
CA SER A 235 8.81 -8.43 22.21
C SER A 235 7.35 -7.97 22.21
N SER A 236 7.12 -6.65 22.13
CA SER A 236 5.76 -6.10 22.02
C SER A 236 5.04 -6.60 20.76
N TYR A 237 5.80 -6.93 19.71
CA TYR A 237 5.27 -7.50 18.48
C TYR A 237 4.80 -8.94 18.66
N GLY A 238 5.62 -9.80 19.28
CA GLY A 238 5.25 -11.19 19.59
C GLY A 238 4.03 -11.28 20.50
N GLN A 239 3.96 -10.42 21.54
CA GLN A 239 2.79 -10.35 22.44
C GLN A 239 1.52 -9.88 21.70
N HIS A 240 1.66 -8.97 20.73
CA HIS A 240 0.55 -8.56 19.88
C HIS A 240 0.02 -9.75 19.06
N LEU A 241 0.89 -10.49 18.36
CA LEU A 241 0.50 -11.66 17.56
C LEU A 241 -0.17 -12.74 18.43
N LEU A 242 0.33 -12.95 19.64
CA LEU A 242 -0.30 -13.87 20.60
C LEU A 242 -1.73 -13.40 20.96
N SER A 243 -1.91 -12.11 21.23
CA SER A 243 -3.22 -11.54 21.54
C SER A 243 -4.20 -11.67 20.37
N VAL A 244 -3.71 -11.53 19.13
CA VAL A 244 -4.52 -11.81 17.92
C VAL A 244 -4.92 -13.28 17.84
N ALA A 245 -3.97 -14.21 18.05
CA ALA A 245 -4.22 -15.65 18.01
C ALA A 245 -5.22 -16.13 19.07
N GLU A 246 -5.21 -15.49 20.24
CA GLU A 246 -6.13 -15.76 21.34
C GLU A 246 -7.49 -15.07 21.21
N GLY A 247 -7.69 -14.25 20.17
CA GLY A 247 -8.94 -13.54 19.92
C GLY A 247 -9.19 -12.37 20.86
N ARG A 248 -8.16 -11.85 21.53
CA ARG A 248 -8.29 -10.68 22.42
C ARG A 248 -8.44 -9.36 21.66
N ILE A 249 -8.02 -9.32 20.40
CA ILE A 249 -8.16 -8.16 19.53
C ILE A 249 -9.33 -8.43 18.57
N LEU A 250 -10.31 -7.54 18.61
CA LEU A 250 -11.49 -7.63 17.75
C LEU A 250 -11.38 -6.62 16.60
N TYR A 251 -11.81 -7.06 15.44
CA TYR A 251 -11.82 -6.24 14.25
C TYR A 251 -13.23 -5.77 13.95
N THR A 252 -13.37 -4.55 13.50
CA THR A 252 -14.63 -4.05 12.97
C THR A 252 -14.83 -4.51 11.54
N SER A 253 -16.06 -4.44 11.03
CA SER A 253 -16.37 -4.74 9.62
C SER A 253 -15.57 -3.86 8.64
N ASN A 254 -15.17 -2.66 9.06
CA ASN A 254 -14.35 -1.75 8.26
C ASN A 254 -12.89 -2.22 8.12
N ASP A 255 -12.37 -2.93 9.14
CA ASP A 255 -11.00 -3.44 9.11
C ASP A 255 -10.87 -4.68 8.19
N ILE A 256 -11.92 -5.52 8.13
CA ILE A 256 -11.87 -6.84 7.49
C ILE A 256 -13.10 -7.10 6.58
N SER A 257 -13.81 -6.09 6.11
CA SER A 257 -14.96 -6.29 5.23
C SER A 257 -14.59 -7.10 3.98
N GLY A 258 -15.24 -8.25 3.81
CA GLY A 258 -14.98 -9.22 2.72
C GLY A 258 -14.54 -10.61 3.19
N ILE A 259 -14.22 -10.80 4.45
CA ILE A 259 -14.01 -12.12 5.05
C ILE A 259 -15.33 -12.52 5.70
N GLY A 260 -15.89 -13.65 5.29
CA GLY A 260 -17.16 -14.19 5.82
C GLY A 260 -17.20 -14.15 7.34
N GLU A 261 -18.39 -13.92 7.88
CA GLU A 261 -18.65 -13.69 9.30
C GLU A 261 -17.82 -14.64 10.19
N ARG A 262 -16.95 -14.07 11.04
CA ARG A 262 -16.45 -14.81 12.18
C ARG A 262 -17.61 -14.98 13.15
N PRO A 263 -17.72 -16.13 13.84
CA PRO A 263 -18.72 -16.30 14.89
C PRO A 263 -18.58 -15.14 15.88
N ARG A 264 -19.70 -14.50 16.17
CA ARG A 264 -19.79 -13.49 17.22
C ARG A 264 -19.36 -14.15 18.52
N TRP A 265 -18.32 -13.59 19.17
CA TRP A 265 -17.93 -13.89 20.54
C TRP A 265 -17.80 -15.38 20.88
N GLY A 266 -16.56 -15.88 20.95
CA GLY A 266 -16.29 -17.25 21.35
C GLY A 266 -16.78 -17.57 22.76
N ILE A 267 -18.01 -18.05 22.80
CA ILE A 267 -18.33 -19.16 23.68
C ILE A 267 -18.13 -20.37 22.78
N GLU A 268 -16.90 -20.92 22.75
CA GLU A 268 -16.72 -22.31 22.36
C GLU A 268 -17.67 -23.09 23.27
N SER A 269 -18.81 -23.50 22.74
CA SER A 269 -19.64 -24.50 23.40
C SER A 269 -18.74 -25.73 23.56
N GLU A 270 -18.56 -26.19 24.79
CA GLU A 270 -17.91 -27.43 25.20
C GLU A 270 -18.61 -28.66 24.60
N GLN A 271 -18.79 -28.75 23.30
CA GLN A 271 -19.47 -29.85 22.60
C GLN A 271 -18.64 -30.53 21.52
N GLU A 272 -17.30 -30.54 21.66
CA GLU A 272 -16.45 -31.50 20.94
C GLU A 272 -15.51 -32.22 21.89
N LYS A 273 -16.09 -32.83 22.92
CA LYS A 273 -15.49 -33.94 23.66
C LYS A 273 -16.53 -35.05 23.71
N HIS A 274 -16.59 -35.88 22.66
CA HIS A 274 -16.92 -37.29 22.75
C HIS A 274 -16.54 -37.98 21.45
#